data_20cc20b1fa0e21fef08f2a899e889d0c
#
_entry.id   20cc20b1fa0e21fef08f2a899e889d0c
#
_cell.length_a   1.000
_cell.length_b   1.000
_cell.length_c   1.000
_cell.angle_alpha   90.00
_cell.angle_beta   90.00
_cell.angle_gamma   90.00
#
_symmetry.space_group_name_H-M   'P 1'
#
loop_
_entity.id
_entity.type
_entity.pdbx_description
1 polymer ?
#
loop_
_entity_poly.entity_id
_entity_poly.type
_entity_poly.pdbx_seq_one_letter_code
_entity_poly.pdbx_strand_id
1 'polypeptide(L)'
;MRNLTIALIVSALAACTTAPQPMSQSAEAEAHLGKLLAGKTAGAPISCLQSFRSGNMIVVDDNTVVFRDSARRVYRNDFRGGSCNNLGSGRYTLLTKSSGSGLCSGDIAQVVDLGSGISFGSCVLGDFVPYTNPRS
;
A
#
# COMPACT_ATOMS: atom_id res chain seq x y z
N MET A 1 -50.35 14.42 -52.20
CA MET A 1 -49.86 14.98 -50.88
C MET A 1 -49.08 13.87 -50.16
N ARG A 2 -47.79 13.94 -50.22
CA ARG A 2 -46.90 12.93 -49.64
C ARG A 2 -46.25 13.53 -48.40
N ASN A 3 -46.63 13.04 -47.23
CA ASN A 3 -46.01 13.44 -45.96
C ASN A 3 -44.66 12.73 -45.82
N LEU A 4 -43.61 13.52 -45.82
CA LEU A 4 -42.23 13.06 -45.60
C LEU A 4 -41.90 13.25 -44.11
N THR A 5 -41.90 12.13 -43.37
CA THR A 5 -41.55 12.11 -41.95
C THR A 5 -40.03 11.98 -41.86
N ILE A 6 -39.33 13.05 -41.43
CA ILE A 6 -37.91 13.04 -41.17
C ILE A 6 -37.68 12.51 -39.75
N ALA A 7 -37.13 11.31 -39.63
CA ALA A 7 -36.70 10.77 -38.35
C ALA A 7 -35.29 11.31 -37.99
N LEU A 8 -35.23 12.13 -36.97
CA LEU A 8 -33.97 12.59 -36.37
C LEU A 8 -33.40 11.46 -35.52
N ILE A 9 -32.29 10.88 -35.97
CA ILE A 9 -31.49 9.93 -35.17
C ILE A 9 -30.54 10.77 -34.32
N VAL A 10 -30.81 10.84 -33.02
CA VAL A 10 -29.92 11.43 -32.03
C VAL A 10 -28.90 10.34 -31.61
N SER A 11 -27.68 10.43 -32.14
CA SER A 11 -26.57 9.58 -31.71
C SER A 11 -26.04 10.08 -30.38
N ALA A 12 -26.34 9.38 -29.30
CA ALA A 12 -25.73 9.62 -27.98
C ALA A 12 -24.30 9.08 -27.98
N LEU A 13 -23.31 9.97 -28.05
CA LEU A 13 -21.91 9.63 -27.74
C LEU A 13 -21.78 9.41 -26.23
N ALA A 14 -21.76 8.16 -25.80
CA ALA A 14 -21.38 7.80 -24.45
C ALA A 14 -19.87 8.06 -24.29
N ALA A 15 -19.50 9.18 -23.70
CA ALA A 15 -18.13 9.45 -23.28
C ALA A 15 -17.80 8.52 -22.11
N CYS A 16 -17.01 7.47 -22.36
CA CYS A 16 -16.41 6.66 -21.31
C CYS A 16 -15.38 7.51 -20.56
N THR A 17 -15.80 8.21 -19.53
CA THR A 17 -14.91 8.82 -18.54
C THR A 17 -14.40 7.69 -17.64
N THR A 18 -13.23 7.15 -17.97
CA THR A 18 -12.52 6.24 -17.07
C THR A 18 -11.94 7.08 -15.95
N ALA A 19 -12.69 7.25 -14.87
CA ALA A 19 -12.14 7.79 -13.64
C ALA A 19 -11.02 6.85 -13.15
N PRO A 20 -9.85 7.37 -12.67
CA PRO A 20 -8.84 6.53 -12.05
C PRO A 20 -9.49 5.79 -10.89
N GLN A 21 -9.62 4.48 -11.01
CA GLN A 21 -10.10 3.68 -9.90
C GLN A 21 -9.04 3.72 -8.80
N PRO A 22 -9.40 4.02 -7.55
CA PRO A 22 -8.49 3.80 -6.42
C PRO A 22 -8.10 2.32 -6.47
N MET A 23 -6.78 2.06 -6.43
CA MET A 23 -6.27 0.68 -6.41
C MET A 23 -6.87 -0.02 -5.19
N SER A 24 -7.89 -0.84 -5.41
CA SER A 24 -8.51 -1.64 -4.37
C SER A 24 -7.52 -2.71 -3.95
N GLN A 25 -7.23 -2.80 -2.66
CA GLN A 25 -6.56 -3.95 -2.09
C GLN A 25 -7.33 -5.21 -2.47
N SER A 26 -6.62 -6.30 -2.75
CA SER A 26 -7.27 -7.58 -2.95
C SER A 26 -7.98 -8.01 -1.66
N ALA A 27 -9.07 -8.79 -1.77
CA ALA A 27 -9.80 -9.29 -0.60
C ALA A 27 -8.88 -10.09 0.35
N GLU A 28 -7.87 -10.78 -0.19
CA GLU A 28 -6.87 -11.50 0.60
C GLU A 28 -5.95 -10.57 1.39
N ALA A 29 -5.50 -9.47 0.76
CA ALA A 29 -4.67 -8.46 1.41
C ALA A 29 -5.45 -7.74 2.51
N GLU A 30 -6.71 -7.40 2.28
CA GLU A 30 -7.58 -6.81 3.30
C GLU A 30 -7.79 -7.77 4.48
N ALA A 31 -8.04 -9.04 4.23
CA ALA A 31 -8.18 -10.06 5.27
C ALA A 31 -6.88 -10.26 6.06
N HIS A 32 -5.74 -10.26 5.39
CA HIS A 32 -4.42 -10.35 6.03
C HIS A 32 -4.15 -9.13 6.91
N LEU A 33 -4.36 -7.92 6.38
CA LEU A 33 -4.21 -6.68 7.13
C LEU A 33 -5.14 -6.67 8.35
N GLY A 34 -6.40 -7.06 8.16
CA GLY A 34 -7.38 -7.14 9.25
C GLY A 34 -6.92 -8.05 10.40
N LYS A 35 -6.28 -9.18 10.10
CA LYS A 35 -5.70 -10.07 11.14
C LYS A 35 -4.54 -9.41 11.89
N LEU A 36 -3.66 -8.70 11.18
CA LEU A 36 -2.52 -8.00 11.80
C LEU A 36 -2.97 -6.86 12.71
N LEU A 37 -4.06 -6.18 12.36
CA LEU A 37 -4.61 -5.03 13.08
C LEU A 37 -5.69 -5.40 14.10
N ALA A 38 -6.11 -6.67 14.17
CA ALA A 38 -7.20 -7.12 15.02
C ALA A 38 -7.00 -6.73 16.50
N GLY A 39 -8.03 -6.15 17.11
CA GLY A 39 -8.01 -5.71 18.51
C GLY A 39 -7.13 -4.50 18.79
N LYS A 40 -6.59 -3.85 17.77
CA LYS A 40 -5.71 -2.68 17.90
C LYS A 40 -6.41 -1.41 17.45
N THR A 41 -6.05 -0.30 18.06
CA THR A 41 -6.56 1.03 17.71
C THR A 41 -5.46 1.85 17.07
N ALA A 42 -5.79 2.53 15.97
CA ALA A 42 -4.87 3.43 15.28
C ALA A 42 -4.54 4.66 16.14
N GLY A 43 -3.26 5.01 16.19
CA GLY A 43 -2.77 6.24 16.78
C GLY A 43 -2.43 7.29 15.72
N ALA A 44 -1.88 8.41 16.15
CA ALA A 44 -1.40 9.45 15.27
C ALA A 44 -0.21 8.94 14.43
N PRO A 45 -0.17 9.24 13.12
CA PRO A 45 0.98 8.89 12.28
C PRO A 45 2.28 9.52 12.79
N ILE A 46 3.38 8.78 12.64
CA ILE A 46 4.73 9.26 12.94
C ILE A 46 5.56 9.23 11.66
N SER A 47 6.50 10.17 11.56
CA SER A 47 7.33 10.30 10.36
C SER A 47 8.47 9.31 10.30
N CYS A 48 9.00 8.88 11.44
CA CYS A 48 10.15 7.97 11.51
C CYS A 48 9.91 6.82 12.48
N LEU A 49 10.34 5.62 12.06
CA LEU A 49 10.33 4.41 12.87
C LEU A 49 11.77 4.04 13.24
N GLN A 50 12.05 3.93 14.52
CA GLN A 50 13.40 3.59 15.02
C GLN A 50 13.86 2.21 14.54
N SER A 51 15.15 2.02 14.33
CA SER A 51 15.74 0.81 13.73
C SER A 51 15.32 -0.49 14.40
N PHE A 52 15.26 -0.53 15.72
CA PHE A 52 14.86 -1.73 16.47
C PHE A 52 13.38 -2.11 16.29
N ARG A 53 12.56 -1.19 15.75
CA ARG A 53 11.14 -1.43 15.44
C ARG A 53 10.90 -1.78 13.98
N SER A 54 11.88 -1.57 13.12
CA SER A 54 11.79 -1.82 11.68
C SER A 54 12.27 -3.21 11.25
N GLY A 55 12.79 -4.00 12.17
CA GLY A 55 13.43 -5.30 11.85
C GLY A 55 12.47 -6.41 11.45
N ASN A 56 11.16 -6.28 11.72
CA ASN A 56 10.17 -7.32 11.45
C ASN A 56 9.07 -6.78 10.53
N MET A 57 9.40 -6.68 9.25
CA MET A 57 8.49 -6.22 8.20
C MET A 57 7.64 -7.38 7.66
N ILE A 58 6.37 -7.14 7.51
CA ILE A 58 5.38 -8.06 6.91
C ILE A 58 4.81 -7.37 5.69
N VAL A 59 4.97 -7.99 4.53
CA VAL A 59 4.36 -7.52 3.28
C VAL A 59 2.88 -7.93 3.28
N VAL A 60 1.99 -6.97 3.10
CA VAL A 60 0.55 -7.22 2.95
C VAL A 60 0.21 -7.35 1.47
N ASP A 61 0.61 -6.37 0.68
CA ASP A 61 0.45 -6.33 -0.78
C ASP A 61 1.47 -5.36 -1.41
N ASP A 62 1.25 -4.97 -2.67
CA ASP A 62 2.09 -4.01 -3.38
C ASP A 62 1.99 -2.57 -2.84
N ASN A 63 1.02 -2.26 -1.98
CA ASN A 63 0.77 -0.91 -1.49
C ASN A 63 1.08 -0.74 0.00
N THR A 64 1.07 -1.84 0.77
CA THR A 64 1.06 -1.79 2.23
C THR A 64 2.03 -2.79 2.83
N VAL A 65 2.83 -2.33 3.76
CA VAL A 65 3.64 -3.15 4.66
C VAL A 65 3.30 -2.86 6.12
N VAL A 66 3.54 -3.84 6.98
CA VAL A 66 3.34 -3.70 8.44
C VAL A 66 4.64 -4.05 9.14
N PHE A 67 5.11 -3.19 10.01
CA PHE A 67 6.25 -3.44 10.88
C PHE A 67 5.76 -3.89 12.26
N ARG A 68 6.18 -5.08 12.71
CA ARG A 68 5.78 -5.63 14.00
C ARG A 68 6.83 -5.30 15.05
N ASP A 69 6.48 -4.43 15.99
CA ASP A 69 7.29 -4.10 17.17
C ASP A 69 7.08 -5.14 18.28
N SER A 70 5.83 -5.52 18.51
CA SER A 70 5.44 -6.52 19.50
C SER A 70 4.09 -7.17 19.15
N ALA A 71 3.63 -8.12 19.96
CA ALA A 71 2.29 -8.68 19.82
C ALA A 71 1.18 -7.62 19.97
N ARG A 72 1.46 -6.54 20.72
CA ARG A 72 0.50 -5.48 21.05
C ARG A 72 0.64 -4.23 20.19
N ARG A 73 1.75 -4.10 19.43
CA ARG A 73 2.02 -2.91 18.62
C ARG A 73 2.56 -3.27 17.27
N VAL A 74 1.92 -2.73 16.25
CA VAL A 74 2.38 -2.79 14.86
C VAL A 74 2.30 -1.40 14.25
N TYR A 75 3.05 -1.18 13.17
CA TYR A 75 3.03 0.06 12.40
C TYR A 75 2.67 -0.26 10.96
N ARG A 76 1.57 0.30 10.48
CA ARG A 76 1.19 0.24 9.08
C ARG A 76 1.91 1.33 8.31
N ASN A 77 2.42 0.99 7.14
CA ASN A 77 2.99 1.94 6.20
C ASN A 77 2.40 1.70 4.82
N ASP A 78 1.78 2.73 4.27
CA ASP A 78 1.28 2.74 2.90
C ASP A 78 2.25 3.56 2.05
N PHE A 79 2.68 3.02 0.89
CA PHE A 79 3.67 3.68 0.05
C PHE A 79 3.13 4.97 -0.57
N ARG A 80 3.99 5.97 -0.71
CA ARG A 80 3.67 7.23 -1.38
C ARG A 80 3.81 7.10 -2.88
N GLY A 81 2.88 7.73 -3.62
CA GLY A 81 3.00 7.91 -5.07
C GLY A 81 2.76 6.66 -5.89
N GLY A 82 2.26 5.57 -5.30
CA GLY A 82 1.92 4.36 -6.02
C GLY A 82 2.36 3.08 -5.30
N SER A 83 2.26 1.96 -6.01
CA SER A 83 2.58 0.63 -5.50
C SER A 83 4.05 0.25 -5.69
N CYS A 84 4.55 -0.59 -4.81
CA CYS A 84 5.78 -1.36 -5.00
C CYS A 84 5.46 -2.60 -5.85
N ASN A 85 5.52 -2.47 -7.15
CA ASN A 85 5.12 -3.52 -8.07
C ASN A 85 5.75 -4.89 -7.75
N ASN A 86 4.92 -5.91 -7.71
CA ASN A 86 5.25 -7.31 -7.43
C ASN A 86 5.67 -7.64 -5.98
N LEU A 87 5.71 -6.67 -5.08
CA LEU A 87 6.09 -6.92 -3.70
C LEU A 87 5.18 -7.96 -3.03
N GLY A 88 3.87 -7.87 -3.26
CA GLY A 88 2.86 -8.77 -2.70
C GLY A 88 2.89 -10.21 -3.24
N SER A 89 3.71 -10.51 -4.25
CA SER A 89 3.79 -11.86 -4.85
C SER A 89 4.48 -12.90 -3.95
N GLY A 90 5.07 -12.49 -2.83
CA GLY A 90 5.82 -13.39 -1.92
C GLY A 90 7.22 -13.77 -2.39
N ARG A 91 7.62 -13.36 -3.60
CA ARG A 91 8.95 -13.62 -4.17
C ARG A 91 9.95 -12.49 -3.87
N TYR A 92 9.45 -11.31 -3.55
CA TYR A 92 10.24 -10.10 -3.38
C TYR A 92 10.20 -9.61 -1.93
N THR A 93 11.21 -8.83 -1.58
CA THR A 93 11.28 -8.12 -0.30
C THR A 93 11.70 -6.68 -0.53
N LEU A 94 11.65 -5.86 0.52
CA LEU A 94 12.17 -4.50 0.49
C LEU A 94 13.55 -4.43 1.12
N LEU A 95 14.49 -3.89 0.37
CA LEU A 95 15.77 -3.44 0.88
C LEU A 95 15.69 -1.94 1.16
N THR A 96 15.77 -1.57 2.42
CA THR A 96 15.76 -0.17 2.86
C THR A 96 17.15 0.26 3.24
N LYS A 97 17.53 1.48 2.86
CA LYS A 97 18.74 2.14 3.33
C LYS A 97 18.32 3.28 4.23
N SER A 98 18.59 3.17 5.52
CA SER A 98 18.35 4.28 6.43
C SER A 98 19.63 5.11 6.56
N SER A 99 19.49 6.42 6.47
CA SER A 99 20.60 7.38 6.67
C SER A 99 20.85 7.69 8.15
N GLY A 100 20.17 7.02 9.06
CA GLY A 100 20.19 7.32 10.48
C GLY A 100 19.79 6.13 11.34
N SER A 101 19.17 6.41 12.49
CA SER A 101 18.77 5.42 13.49
C SER A 101 17.45 4.72 13.20
N GLY A 102 16.89 4.83 11.98
CA GLY A 102 15.61 4.23 11.64
C GLY A 102 15.16 4.49 10.20
N LEU A 103 13.92 4.11 9.89
CA LEU A 103 13.26 4.35 8.62
C LEU A 103 12.35 5.57 8.75
N CYS A 104 12.37 6.46 7.76
CA CYS A 104 11.53 7.64 7.75
C CYS A 104 10.60 7.69 6.54
N SER A 105 9.50 8.39 6.70
CA SER A 105 8.61 8.77 5.59
C SER A 105 9.39 9.55 4.54
N GLY A 106 9.29 9.13 3.29
CA GLY A 106 10.09 9.65 2.19
C GLY A 106 11.36 8.86 1.86
N ASP A 107 11.77 7.91 2.71
CA ASP A 107 12.88 7.01 2.41
C ASP A 107 12.53 6.11 1.21
N ILE A 108 13.55 5.85 0.39
CA ILE A 108 13.41 4.98 -0.78
C ILE A 108 13.70 3.53 -0.37
N ALA A 109 12.77 2.65 -0.69
CA ALA A 109 12.91 1.21 -0.55
C ALA A 109 13.04 0.55 -1.92
N GLN A 110 13.97 -0.38 -2.08
CA GLN A 110 14.16 -1.14 -3.31
C GLN A 110 13.45 -2.48 -3.22
N VAL A 111 12.71 -2.84 -4.27
CA VAL A 111 12.11 -4.17 -4.40
C VAL A 111 13.18 -5.13 -4.91
N VAL A 112 13.51 -6.15 -4.15
CA VAL A 112 14.59 -7.09 -4.42
C VAL A 112 14.04 -8.51 -4.47
N ASP A 113 14.45 -9.26 -5.49
CA ASP A 113 14.12 -10.69 -5.60
C ASP A 113 14.88 -11.50 -4.56
N LEU A 114 14.16 -12.31 -3.78
CA LEU A 114 14.73 -13.11 -2.69
C LEU A 114 15.69 -14.20 -3.16
N GLY A 115 15.53 -14.69 -4.39
CA GLY A 115 16.37 -15.75 -4.94
C GLY A 115 17.65 -15.25 -5.59
N SER A 116 17.56 -14.15 -6.36
CA SER A 116 18.68 -13.62 -7.14
C SER A 116 19.36 -12.39 -6.53
N GLY A 117 18.70 -11.70 -5.61
CA GLY A 117 19.15 -10.43 -5.05
C GLY A 117 19.08 -9.24 -6.02
N ILE A 118 18.47 -9.43 -7.21
CA ILE A 118 18.34 -8.39 -8.23
C ILE A 118 17.22 -7.43 -7.83
N SER A 119 17.47 -6.11 -7.98
CA SER A 119 16.47 -5.07 -7.76
C SER A 119 15.57 -4.90 -8.98
N PHE A 120 14.26 -4.84 -8.76
CA PHE A 120 13.23 -4.70 -9.80
C PHE A 120 12.45 -3.39 -9.72
N GLY A 121 12.89 -2.45 -8.93
CA GLY A 121 12.26 -1.15 -8.78
C GLY A 121 12.41 -0.58 -7.40
N SER A 122 11.79 0.56 -7.18
CA SER A 122 11.81 1.23 -5.89
C SER A 122 10.46 1.88 -5.61
N CYS A 123 10.18 2.09 -4.33
CA CYS A 123 9.02 2.78 -3.83
C CYS A 123 9.41 3.70 -2.68
N VAL A 124 8.52 4.57 -2.29
CA VAL A 124 8.75 5.57 -1.25
C VAL A 124 7.88 5.24 -0.05
N LEU A 125 8.50 5.15 1.13
CA LEU A 125 7.78 4.92 2.38
C LEU A 125 6.87 6.11 2.71
N GLY A 126 5.66 5.82 3.14
CA GLY A 126 4.73 6.77 3.71
C GLY A 126 4.94 6.98 5.21
N ASP A 127 3.99 7.62 5.85
CA ASP A 127 4.00 7.77 7.30
C ASP A 127 3.70 6.43 8.00
N PHE A 128 4.20 6.26 9.21
CA PHE A 128 3.98 5.05 9.99
C PHE A 128 2.81 5.27 10.95
N VAL A 129 1.72 4.55 10.74
CA VAL A 129 0.55 4.61 11.60
C VAL A 129 0.65 3.54 12.67
N PRO A 130 0.82 3.90 13.96
CA PRO A 130 0.86 2.93 15.03
C PRO A 130 -0.53 2.35 15.30
N TYR A 131 -0.61 1.05 15.46
CA TYR A 131 -1.79 0.32 15.92
C TYR A 131 -1.42 -0.40 17.21
N THR A 132 -2.13 -0.09 18.30
CA THR A 132 -1.85 -0.64 19.62
C THR A 132 -3.09 -1.22 20.26
N ASN A 133 -2.90 -2.31 21.03
CA ASN A 133 -3.98 -2.80 21.87
C ASN A 133 -4.24 -1.78 23.01
N PRO A 134 -5.50 -1.52 23.35
CA PRO A 134 -5.81 -0.72 24.53
C PRO A 134 -5.20 -1.40 25.77
N ARG A 135 -4.68 -0.59 26.68
CA ARG A 135 -4.25 -1.10 27.99
C ARG A 135 -5.49 -1.49 28.76
N SER A 136 -5.57 -2.75 29.13
CA SER A 136 -6.55 -3.24 30.10
C SER A 136 -6.21 -2.72 31.50
#